data_c2d1c9dcfc4a943913187e4302a06a97
#
_entry.id   c2d1c9dcfc4a943913187e4302a06a97
#
_cell.length_a   1.000
_cell.length_b   1.000
_cell.length_c   1.000
_cell.angle_alpha   90.00
_cell.angle_beta   90.00
_cell.angle_gamma   90.00
#
_symmetry.space_group_name_H-M   'P 1'
#
loop_
_entity.id
_entity.type
_entity.pdbx_description
1 polymer ?
#
loop_
_entity_poly.entity_id
_entity_poly.type
_entity_poly.pdbx_seq_one_letter_code
_entity_poly.pdbx_strand_id
1 'polypeptide(L)'
;MLGKHTLAAGEKTELQVTYLTQGRPGPFDKKVIFSTNIPGEEKIEIFGLNGDVREAPGAKIAVAPRRVTIEGDAFNAGKKQAFSVKNEGSLPLVIKNMKSKDGKNVYYDGAKDGDITVDPGKELDVELQLKGRPDVDSNSELILIESNAINAGSSGLFLMIQYSDK
;
A
#
# COMPACT_ATOMS: atom_id res chain seq x y z
N MET A 1 -22.14 -13.79 -12.24
CA MET A 1 -23.55 -13.40 -12.48
C MET A 1 -24.30 -14.64 -12.94
N LEU A 2 -25.46 -14.92 -12.39
CA LEU A 2 -26.33 -16.03 -12.77
C LEU A 2 -27.39 -15.51 -13.75
N GLY A 3 -27.61 -16.24 -14.87
CA GLY A 3 -28.55 -15.81 -15.91
C GLY A 3 -30.01 -15.90 -15.45
N LYS A 4 -30.40 -17.03 -14.85
CA LYS A 4 -31.73 -17.25 -14.26
C LYS A 4 -31.62 -17.81 -12.86
N HIS A 5 -32.52 -17.37 -11.97
CA HIS A 5 -32.60 -17.84 -10.58
C HIS A 5 -33.64 -18.94 -10.35
N THR A 6 -34.59 -19.12 -11.28
CA THR A 6 -35.59 -20.18 -11.26
C THR A 6 -35.55 -20.92 -12.57
N LEU A 7 -35.45 -22.26 -12.49
CA LEU A 7 -35.40 -23.13 -13.65
C LEU A 7 -36.55 -24.12 -13.62
N ALA A 8 -37.19 -24.30 -14.76
CA ALA A 8 -38.17 -25.39 -14.97
C ALA A 8 -37.43 -26.73 -15.12
N ALA A 9 -38.17 -27.84 -15.04
CA ALA A 9 -37.59 -29.18 -15.24
C ALA A 9 -36.90 -29.27 -16.60
N GLY A 10 -35.62 -29.66 -16.59
CA GLY A 10 -34.79 -29.77 -17.80
C GLY A 10 -34.26 -28.47 -18.36
N GLU A 11 -34.58 -27.32 -17.76
CA GLU A 11 -34.06 -26.00 -18.19
C GLU A 11 -32.61 -25.82 -17.73
N LYS A 12 -31.82 -25.09 -18.53
CA LYS A 12 -30.41 -24.76 -18.27
C LYS A 12 -30.24 -23.25 -18.13
N THR A 13 -29.26 -22.85 -17.35
CA THR A 13 -28.82 -21.45 -17.25
C THR A 13 -27.29 -21.37 -17.31
N GLU A 14 -26.80 -20.18 -17.59
CA GLU A 14 -25.37 -19.91 -17.60
C GLU A 14 -24.96 -19.20 -16.31
N LEU A 15 -23.76 -19.56 -15.82
CA LEU A 15 -23.09 -18.90 -14.73
C LEU A 15 -21.79 -18.28 -15.24
N GLN A 16 -21.70 -16.96 -15.15
CA GLN A 16 -20.47 -16.24 -15.37
C GLN A 16 -19.79 -15.93 -14.05
N VAL A 17 -18.55 -16.41 -13.88
CA VAL A 17 -17.71 -16.16 -12.69
C VAL A 17 -16.52 -15.35 -13.13
N THR A 18 -16.27 -14.21 -12.44
CA THR A 18 -15.12 -13.37 -12.66
C THR A 18 -14.31 -13.26 -11.38
N TYR A 19 -13.03 -13.59 -11.44
CA TYR A 19 -12.10 -13.36 -10.34
C TYR A 19 -11.22 -12.15 -10.66
N LEU A 20 -11.29 -11.13 -9.80
CA LEU A 20 -10.50 -9.91 -9.93
C LEU A 20 -9.11 -10.16 -9.32
N THR A 21 -8.09 -10.23 -10.17
CA THR A 21 -6.71 -10.56 -9.78
C THR A 21 -5.88 -9.34 -9.40
N GLN A 22 -6.31 -8.13 -9.78
CA GLN A 22 -5.57 -6.90 -9.54
C GLN A 22 -5.31 -6.68 -8.04
N GLY A 23 -4.05 -6.49 -7.67
CA GLY A 23 -3.62 -6.28 -6.28
C GLY A 23 -3.72 -7.55 -5.39
N ARG A 24 -3.84 -8.73 -5.99
CA ARG A 24 -3.95 -10.01 -5.29
C ARG A 24 -2.97 -11.04 -5.86
N PRO A 25 -1.66 -10.80 -5.77
CA PRO A 25 -0.67 -11.77 -6.24
C PRO A 25 -0.65 -13.02 -5.35
N GLY A 26 -0.19 -14.12 -5.93
CA GLY A 26 -0.03 -15.40 -5.26
C GLY A 26 -1.13 -16.41 -5.55
N PRO A 27 -1.06 -17.58 -4.89
CA PRO A 27 -2.00 -18.67 -5.11
C PRO A 27 -3.40 -18.30 -4.60
N PHE A 28 -4.41 -18.77 -5.32
CA PHE A 28 -5.80 -18.66 -4.88
C PHE A 28 -6.52 -19.99 -5.10
N ASP A 29 -7.46 -20.26 -4.20
CA ASP A 29 -8.43 -21.34 -4.28
C ASP A 29 -9.79 -20.80 -3.87
N LYS A 30 -10.75 -20.87 -4.77
CA LYS A 30 -12.11 -20.36 -4.59
C LYS A 30 -13.12 -21.42 -4.99
N LYS A 31 -14.18 -21.54 -4.22
CA LYS A 31 -15.28 -22.43 -4.48
C LYS A 31 -16.51 -21.65 -4.86
N VAL A 32 -17.22 -22.12 -5.87
CA VAL A 32 -18.53 -21.57 -6.24
C VAL A 32 -19.61 -22.51 -5.68
N ILE A 33 -20.39 -21.96 -4.76
CA ILE A 33 -21.45 -22.69 -4.05
C ILE A 33 -22.78 -22.04 -4.41
N PHE A 34 -23.75 -22.87 -4.79
CA PHE A 34 -25.14 -22.46 -4.98
C PHE A 34 -25.96 -22.81 -3.74
N SER A 35 -26.86 -21.90 -3.40
CA SER A 35 -27.97 -22.22 -2.51
C SER A 35 -29.16 -22.64 -3.37
N THR A 36 -29.76 -23.78 -3.04
CA THR A 36 -30.87 -24.35 -3.78
C THR A 36 -32.06 -24.64 -2.85
N ASN A 37 -33.24 -24.88 -3.41
CA ASN A 37 -34.43 -25.33 -2.70
C ASN A 37 -34.64 -26.85 -2.79
N ILE A 38 -33.61 -27.62 -3.20
CA ILE A 38 -33.68 -29.09 -3.28
C ILE A 38 -33.49 -29.65 -1.88
N PRO A 39 -34.46 -30.41 -1.33
CA PRO A 39 -34.35 -31.02 -0.02
C PRO A 39 -33.12 -31.92 0.09
N GLY A 40 -32.27 -31.68 1.12
CA GLY A 40 -31.02 -32.40 1.32
C GLY A 40 -29.81 -31.89 0.51
N GLU A 41 -30.04 -30.96 -0.40
CA GLU A 41 -29.00 -30.32 -1.23
C GLU A 41 -29.13 -28.79 -1.23
N GLU A 42 -29.33 -28.19 -0.07
CA GLU A 42 -29.54 -26.75 0.08
C GLU A 42 -28.28 -25.93 -0.31
N LYS A 43 -27.11 -26.60 -0.34
CA LYS A 43 -25.86 -26.01 -0.80
C LYS A 43 -25.12 -27.00 -1.68
N ILE A 44 -24.93 -26.65 -2.94
CA ILE A 44 -24.20 -27.47 -3.91
C ILE A 44 -22.92 -26.75 -4.32
N GLU A 45 -21.77 -27.39 -4.13
CA GLU A 45 -20.50 -26.92 -4.72
C GLU A 45 -20.49 -27.27 -6.19
N ILE A 46 -20.48 -26.24 -7.05
CA ILE A 46 -20.56 -26.42 -8.50
C ILE A 46 -19.18 -26.69 -9.08
N PHE A 47 -18.18 -25.87 -8.73
CA PHE A 47 -16.79 -26.03 -9.14
C PHE A 47 -15.83 -25.22 -8.28
N GLY A 48 -14.57 -25.64 -8.29
CA GLY A 48 -13.43 -24.90 -7.76
C GLY A 48 -12.73 -24.08 -8.85
N LEU A 49 -12.27 -22.89 -8.49
CA LEU A 49 -11.40 -22.07 -9.31
C LEU A 49 -10.10 -21.82 -8.55
N ASN A 50 -9.00 -22.38 -9.06
CA ASN A 50 -7.69 -22.20 -8.45
C ASN A 50 -6.67 -21.71 -9.48
N GLY A 51 -5.57 -21.17 -9.00
CA GLY A 51 -4.49 -20.67 -9.85
C GLY A 51 -3.46 -19.90 -9.05
N ASP A 52 -2.52 -19.31 -9.77
CA ASP A 52 -1.50 -18.44 -9.21
C ASP A 52 -1.48 -17.11 -9.99
N VAL A 53 -1.70 -16.01 -9.28
CA VAL A 53 -1.67 -14.66 -9.86
C VAL A 53 -0.24 -14.15 -9.77
N ARG A 54 0.39 -14.00 -10.93
CA ARG A 54 1.73 -13.40 -11.01
C ARG A 54 1.66 -11.93 -10.62
N GLU A 55 2.63 -11.52 -9.83
CA GLU A 55 2.77 -10.12 -9.48
C GLU A 55 3.15 -9.30 -10.72
N ALA A 56 2.46 -8.17 -10.93
CA ALA A 56 2.85 -7.25 -11.99
C ALA A 56 4.22 -6.63 -11.68
N PRO A 57 5.10 -6.47 -12.67
CA PRO A 57 6.34 -5.73 -12.48
C PRO A 57 6.07 -4.31 -11.97
N GLY A 58 6.85 -3.87 -10.99
CA GLY A 58 6.69 -2.53 -10.42
C GLY A 58 7.78 -2.22 -9.40
N ALA A 59 7.91 -0.94 -9.07
CA ALA A 59 8.72 -0.51 -7.94
C ALA A 59 7.97 -0.83 -6.63
N LYS A 60 8.71 -1.23 -5.59
CA LYS A 60 8.18 -1.43 -4.24
C LYS A 60 9.04 -0.70 -3.24
N ILE A 61 8.42 0.07 -2.39
CA ILE A 61 9.11 0.85 -1.38
C ILE A 61 9.04 0.15 -0.02
N ALA A 62 10.19 -0.02 0.60
CA ALA A 62 10.34 -0.31 2.02
C ALA A 62 11.12 0.81 2.68
N VAL A 63 10.74 1.19 3.90
CA VAL A 63 11.38 2.28 4.64
C VAL A 63 11.62 1.84 6.07
N ALA A 64 12.82 2.11 6.58
CA ALA A 64 13.22 1.79 7.94
C ALA A 64 14.09 2.91 8.56
N PRO A 65 13.78 3.33 9.79
CA PRO A 65 12.58 3.02 10.56
C PRO A 65 11.35 3.78 10.02
N ARG A 66 10.16 3.18 10.09
CA ARG A 66 8.91 3.84 9.70
C ARG A 66 8.34 4.76 10.80
N ARG A 67 8.85 4.62 12.01
CA ARG A 67 8.51 5.46 13.16
C ARG A 67 9.80 5.86 13.86
N VAL A 68 9.90 7.15 14.16
CA VAL A 68 10.99 7.73 14.93
C VAL A 68 10.39 8.50 16.08
N THR A 69 10.94 8.32 17.29
CA THR A 69 10.57 9.13 18.46
C THR A 69 11.65 10.18 18.69
N ILE A 70 11.23 11.41 18.82
CA ILE A 70 12.09 12.58 19.15
C ILE A 70 11.73 13.02 20.56
N GLU A 71 12.72 13.08 21.43
CA GLU A 71 12.55 13.41 22.85
C GLU A 71 13.11 14.79 23.21
N GLY A 72 12.45 15.45 24.16
CA GLY A 72 12.93 16.67 24.81
C GLY A 72 13.22 17.82 23.86
N ASP A 73 14.31 18.54 24.12
CA ASP A 73 14.76 19.72 23.35
C ASP A 73 15.07 19.46 21.87
N ALA A 74 15.06 18.17 21.48
CA ALA A 74 15.21 17.76 20.09
C ALA A 74 14.01 18.11 19.21
N PHE A 75 12.96 18.74 19.74
CA PHE A 75 11.86 19.32 18.97
C PHE A 75 12.26 20.52 18.11
N ASN A 76 13.46 21.02 18.28
CA ASN A 76 13.93 22.18 17.56
C ASN A 76 14.00 21.91 16.06
N ALA A 77 13.54 22.88 15.27
CA ALA A 77 13.69 22.86 13.82
C ALA A 77 15.16 22.70 13.45
N GLY A 78 15.41 21.90 12.40
CA GLY A 78 16.76 21.68 11.88
C GLY A 78 17.43 20.40 12.32
N LYS A 79 16.84 19.62 13.26
CA LYS A 79 17.36 18.28 13.56
C LYS A 79 17.28 17.42 12.31
N LYS A 80 18.36 16.72 12.02
CA LYS A 80 18.45 15.79 10.92
C LYS A 80 18.03 14.40 11.38
N GLN A 81 17.19 13.75 10.60
CA GLN A 81 16.74 12.38 10.83
C GLN A 81 16.98 11.56 9.59
N ALA A 82 17.81 10.53 9.73
CA ALA A 82 18.07 9.57 8.67
C ALA A 82 17.07 8.41 8.71
N PHE A 83 16.71 7.91 7.54
CA PHE A 83 16.01 6.66 7.35
C PHE A 83 16.45 6.04 6.02
N SER A 84 16.36 4.72 5.95
CA SER A 84 16.71 3.99 4.74
C SER A 84 15.48 3.77 3.88
N VAL A 85 15.64 3.95 2.57
CA VAL A 85 14.65 3.62 1.55
C VAL A 85 15.20 2.52 0.68
N LYS A 86 14.51 1.38 0.65
CA LYS A 86 14.86 0.22 -0.18
C LYS A 86 13.84 0.00 -1.26
N ASN A 87 14.30 -0.31 -2.46
CA ASN A 87 13.45 -0.77 -3.54
C ASN A 87 13.41 -2.31 -3.56
N GLU A 88 12.30 -2.88 -3.12
CA GLU A 88 12.05 -4.34 -3.12
C GLU A 88 11.32 -4.82 -4.37
N GLY A 89 11.11 -3.93 -5.33
CA GLY A 89 10.44 -4.20 -6.58
C GLY A 89 11.39 -4.61 -7.71
N SER A 90 10.81 -4.78 -8.90
CA SER A 90 11.51 -5.17 -10.13
C SER A 90 11.78 -4.01 -11.08
N LEU A 91 11.22 -2.83 -10.83
CA LEU A 91 11.43 -1.61 -11.61
C LEU A 91 12.02 -0.50 -10.74
N PRO A 92 12.70 0.51 -11.32
CA PRO A 92 13.23 1.63 -10.57
C PRO A 92 12.16 2.33 -9.73
N LEU A 93 12.46 2.56 -8.46
CA LEU A 93 11.64 3.35 -7.56
C LEU A 93 11.99 4.81 -7.72
N VAL A 94 10.99 5.63 -8.04
CA VAL A 94 11.13 7.08 -8.19
C VAL A 94 10.34 7.77 -7.09
N ILE A 95 11.03 8.51 -6.23
CA ILE A 95 10.42 9.33 -5.18
C ILE A 95 10.39 10.77 -5.65
N LYS A 96 9.18 11.35 -5.68
CA LYS A 96 8.94 12.70 -6.17
C LYS A 96 8.92 13.73 -5.07
N ASN A 97 8.21 13.42 -3.97
CA ASN A 97 8.03 14.37 -2.88
C ASN A 97 8.03 13.67 -1.52
N MET A 98 8.45 14.43 -0.50
CA MET A 98 8.23 14.08 0.90
C MET A 98 7.67 15.32 1.60
N LYS A 99 6.45 15.22 2.11
CA LYS A 99 5.75 16.35 2.74
C LYS A 99 4.91 15.89 3.93
N SER A 100 4.64 16.78 4.86
CA SER A 100 3.67 16.49 5.92
C SER A 100 2.29 16.16 5.33
N LYS A 101 1.53 15.33 6.02
CA LYS A 101 0.19 14.91 5.57
C LYS A 101 -0.75 16.10 5.36
N ASP A 102 -0.61 17.15 6.14
CA ASP A 102 -1.37 18.39 6.03
C ASP A 102 -0.81 19.37 4.96
N GLY A 103 0.33 19.02 4.34
CA GLY A 103 0.97 19.79 3.27
C GLY A 103 1.72 21.04 3.75
N LYS A 104 1.75 21.34 5.06
CA LYS A 104 2.40 22.56 5.58
C LYS A 104 3.92 22.50 5.49
N ASN A 105 4.51 21.33 5.69
CA ASN A 105 5.95 21.12 5.64
C ASN A 105 6.33 20.32 4.40
N VAL A 106 7.24 20.85 3.60
CA VAL A 106 7.88 20.13 2.49
C VAL A 106 9.29 19.79 2.92
N TYR A 107 9.62 18.50 2.90
CA TYR A 107 10.91 17.95 3.29
C TYR A 107 11.79 17.65 2.09
N TYR A 108 11.18 17.28 0.98
CA TYR A 108 11.82 17.04 -0.30
C TYR A 108 10.86 17.39 -1.44
N ASP A 109 11.37 18.05 -2.47
CA ASP A 109 10.59 18.45 -3.65
C ASP A 109 11.37 18.11 -4.92
N GLY A 110 11.04 16.98 -5.54
CA GLY A 110 11.72 16.50 -6.74
C GLY A 110 11.60 17.44 -7.94
N ALA A 111 10.60 18.30 -7.96
CA ALA A 111 10.51 19.30 -9.02
C ALA A 111 11.61 20.38 -8.93
N LYS A 112 12.18 20.59 -7.74
CA LYS A 112 13.28 21.54 -7.49
C LYS A 112 14.63 20.85 -7.44
N ASP A 113 14.69 19.70 -6.75
CA ASP A 113 15.93 19.03 -6.37
C ASP A 113 16.27 17.83 -7.27
N GLY A 114 15.36 17.49 -8.20
CA GLY A 114 15.41 16.28 -9.03
C GLY A 114 14.80 15.07 -8.33
N ASP A 115 14.27 14.10 -9.08
CA ASP A 115 13.68 12.89 -8.51
C ASP A 115 14.76 11.99 -7.88
N ILE A 116 14.47 11.41 -6.70
CA ILE A 116 15.32 10.36 -6.12
C ILE A 116 14.97 9.03 -6.79
N THR A 117 15.95 8.40 -7.41
CA THR A 117 15.79 7.08 -8.04
C THR A 117 16.58 6.01 -7.29
N VAL A 118 15.91 4.91 -6.94
CA VAL A 118 16.51 3.74 -6.30
C VAL A 118 16.29 2.52 -7.20
N ASP A 119 17.37 1.93 -7.69
CA ASP A 119 17.31 0.76 -8.56
C ASP A 119 16.77 -0.48 -7.83
N PRO A 120 16.23 -1.47 -8.56
CA PRO A 120 15.76 -2.72 -7.99
C PRO A 120 16.79 -3.38 -7.07
N GLY A 121 16.36 -3.75 -5.86
CA GLY A 121 17.20 -4.38 -4.83
C GLY A 121 18.20 -3.45 -4.15
N LYS A 122 18.27 -2.17 -4.53
CA LYS A 122 19.14 -1.18 -3.89
C LYS A 122 18.45 -0.47 -2.73
N GLU A 123 19.30 0.11 -1.89
CA GLU A 123 18.92 0.86 -0.70
C GLU A 123 19.65 2.20 -0.70
N LEU A 124 19.00 3.24 -0.24
CA LEU A 124 19.50 4.60 -0.15
C LEU A 124 19.12 5.19 1.21
N ASP A 125 20.13 5.75 1.90
CA ASP A 125 19.88 6.55 3.09
C ASP A 125 19.43 7.96 2.71
N VAL A 126 18.29 8.37 3.25
CA VAL A 126 17.71 9.69 3.07
C VAL A 126 17.74 10.42 4.40
N GLU A 127 18.27 11.62 4.41
CA GLU A 127 18.31 12.49 5.57
C GLU A 127 17.28 13.61 5.41
N LEU A 128 16.34 13.71 6.33
CA LEU A 128 15.39 14.80 6.39
C LEU A 128 15.76 15.79 7.48
N GLN A 129 15.73 17.07 7.15
CA GLN A 129 15.82 18.14 8.12
C GLN A 129 14.43 18.45 8.69
N LEU A 130 14.19 18.05 9.94
CA LEU A 130 12.91 18.24 10.60
C LEU A 130 12.61 19.73 10.78
N LYS A 131 11.34 20.09 10.57
CA LYS A 131 10.86 21.48 10.66
C LYS A 131 10.45 21.90 12.08
N GLY A 132 10.61 20.98 13.04
CA GLY A 132 10.12 21.13 14.39
C GLY A 132 8.70 20.59 14.55
N ARG A 133 8.18 20.65 15.77
CA ARG A 133 6.83 20.19 16.10
C ARG A 133 5.81 21.06 15.35
N PRO A 134 4.90 20.47 14.56
CA PRO A 134 3.99 21.26 13.71
C PRO A 134 2.94 22.03 14.50
N ASP A 135 2.58 21.55 15.70
CA ASP A 135 1.61 22.18 16.60
C ASP A 135 1.90 21.75 18.05
N VAL A 136 1.61 22.63 19.01
CA VAL A 136 1.82 22.35 20.45
C VAL A 136 0.97 21.17 20.93
N ASP A 137 -0.19 20.97 20.31
CA ASP A 137 -1.13 19.90 20.65
C ASP A 137 -0.89 18.61 19.86
N SER A 138 0.03 18.62 18.89
CA SER A 138 0.31 17.45 18.05
C SER A 138 1.52 16.68 18.55
N ASN A 139 1.28 15.45 18.99
CA ASN A 139 2.35 14.53 19.43
C ASN A 139 2.99 13.76 18.29
N SER A 140 2.55 13.94 17.04
CA SER A 140 3.11 13.24 15.90
C SER A 140 2.94 14.01 14.59
N GLU A 141 3.86 13.79 13.68
CA GLU A 141 3.78 14.23 12.30
C GLU A 141 3.87 13.02 11.37
N LEU A 142 2.97 12.96 10.40
CA LEU A 142 3.01 11.97 9.34
C LEU A 142 3.64 12.62 8.10
N ILE A 143 4.74 12.06 7.63
CA ILE A 143 5.42 12.47 6.41
C ILE A 143 5.01 11.50 5.30
N LEU A 144 4.36 12.02 4.28
CA LEU A 144 3.98 11.29 3.08
C LEU A 144 5.14 11.22 2.11
N ILE A 145 5.48 10.03 1.65
CA ILE A 145 6.43 9.78 0.56
C ILE A 145 5.62 9.49 -0.70
N GLU A 146 5.65 10.40 -1.65
CA GLU A 146 5.02 10.24 -2.96
C GLU A 146 6.00 9.58 -3.94
N SER A 147 5.62 8.43 -4.47
CA SER A 147 6.45 7.63 -5.37
C SER A 147 5.63 6.83 -6.37
N ASN A 148 6.31 6.19 -7.32
CA ASN A 148 5.70 5.25 -8.26
C ASN A 148 5.55 3.81 -7.69
N ALA A 149 5.75 3.60 -6.40
CA ALA A 149 5.71 2.28 -5.79
C ALA A 149 4.29 1.69 -5.78
N ILE A 150 4.14 0.47 -6.29
CA ILE A 150 2.84 -0.22 -6.39
C ILE A 150 2.28 -0.67 -5.03
N ASN A 151 3.14 -0.77 -4.00
CA ASN A 151 2.75 -1.16 -2.65
C ASN A 151 2.47 0.04 -1.72
N ALA A 152 2.61 1.27 -2.20
CA ALA A 152 2.35 2.47 -1.40
C ALA A 152 0.87 2.88 -1.38
N GLY A 153 0.04 2.28 -2.24
CA GLY A 153 -1.36 2.67 -2.42
C GLY A 153 -1.52 4.04 -3.07
N SER A 154 -2.74 4.50 -3.23
CA SER A 154 -3.04 5.81 -3.85
C SER A 154 -2.62 6.99 -2.98
N SER A 155 -2.46 6.79 -1.69
CA SER A 155 -2.10 7.84 -0.72
C SER A 155 -0.60 7.94 -0.45
N GLY A 156 0.22 7.08 -1.08
CA GLY A 156 1.66 7.00 -0.80
C GLY A 156 2.00 6.26 0.49
N LEU A 157 3.29 6.25 0.85
CA LEU A 157 3.80 5.64 2.08
C LEU A 157 4.01 6.72 3.14
N PHE A 158 3.65 6.42 4.40
CA PHE A 158 3.86 7.34 5.52
C PHE A 158 5.03 6.92 6.40
N LEU A 159 5.85 7.92 6.78
CA LEU A 159 6.73 7.91 7.94
C LEU A 159 6.04 8.61 9.09
N MET A 160 6.27 8.14 10.32
CA MET A 160 5.77 8.79 11.52
C MET A 160 6.93 9.35 12.34
N ILE A 161 6.89 10.64 12.60
CA ILE A 161 7.72 11.29 13.62
C ILE A 161 6.84 11.48 14.84
N GLN A 162 7.21 10.86 15.96
CA GLN A 162 6.51 10.98 17.22
C GLN A 162 7.33 11.89 18.14
N TYR A 163 6.69 12.87 18.75
CA TYR A 163 7.29 13.77 19.71
C TYR A 163 6.90 13.32 21.13
N SER A 164 7.88 13.17 22.01
CA SER A 164 7.69 12.76 23.40
C SER A 164 8.17 13.86 24.31
N ASP A 165 7.25 14.37 25.15
CA ASP A 165 7.58 15.26 26.26
C ASP A 165 8.11 14.38 27.39
N LYS A 166 9.42 14.31 27.58
CA LYS A 166 10.00 13.75 28.81
C LYS A 166 10.21 14.83 29.82
#